data_8d0659a8ea81af3843a062a314839270
#
_entry.id   8d0659a8ea81af3843a062a314839270
#
_cell.length_a   1.000
_cell.length_b   1.000
_cell.length_c   1.000
_cell.angle_alpha   90.00
_cell.angle_beta   90.00
_cell.angle_gamma   90.00
#
_symmetry.space_group_name_H-M   'P 1'
#
loop_
_entity.id
_entity.type
_entity.pdbx_description
1 polymer ?
#
loop_
_entity_poly.entity_id
_entity_poly.type
_entity_poly.pdbx_seq_one_letter_code
_entity_poly.pdbx_strand_id
1 'polypeptide(L)'
;MLKLIADSGSTKTDWTLLGEEGGVLGTCHSQGLNPYHLSDEQITQVLADEVIPSLLISGEKQRQLGDAPKPSIVIYFYGSGVTDAMIPKMERLLMASFSACGFLVGVEAHAASDMLGAARALLGHESGIAVILGTGSNSCYYDGENIVRGVPPLGYVLGDEGSGTAIGKAFFRLIYRNPKAASLREKFEAWSGKEYAAVIERIYLQPLANTYLASVSTFVGEHLSSLSAQEHLSPDEQIEKKLLSAMLHQVYGDFCREILSFYAQLADGAKEDSEMPSSVKVGFVGSIAHYFHDEIANALHELGFQMGEVLKSPMEGLIRYHAEY
;
A
#
# COMPACT_ATOMS: atom_id res chain seq x y z
N MET A 1 19.40 -11.94 18.71
CA MET A 1 17.92 -11.78 18.83
C MET A 1 17.33 -11.71 17.43
N LEU A 2 16.27 -12.49 17.16
CA LEU A 2 15.60 -12.47 15.86
C LEU A 2 14.68 -11.25 15.75
N LYS A 3 14.46 -10.73 14.55
CA LYS A 3 13.45 -9.71 14.27
C LYS A 3 12.46 -10.26 13.23
N LEU A 4 11.18 -10.13 13.48
CA LEU A 4 10.12 -10.50 12.55
C LEU A 4 9.37 -9.23 12.15
N ILE A 5 9.34 -8.94 10.85
CA ILE A 5 8.63 -7.78 10.30
C ILE A 5 7.41 -8.28 9.54
N ALA A 6 6.27 -7.66 9.79
CA ALA A 6 5.01 -7.95 9.11
C ALA A 6 4.41 -6.68 8.51
N ASP A 7 4.03 -6.76 7.23
CA ASP A 7 3.23 -5.77 6.51
C ASP A 7 1.87 -6.40 6.18
N SER A 8 0.82 -5.96 6.86
CA SER A 8 -0.52 -6.56 6.79
C SER A 8 -1.53 -5.62 6.14
N GLY A 9 -1.80 -5.84 4.87
CA GLY A 9 -2.92 -5.22 4.17
C GLY A 9 -4.26 -5.91 4.46
N SER A 10 -5.31 -5.46 3.78
CA SER A 10 -6.67 -6.01 3.95
C SER A 10 -6.82 -7.47 3.50
N THR A 11 -6.00 -7.94 2.55
CA THR A 11 -6.15 -9.25 1.91
C THR A 11 -5.01 -10.20 2.22
N LYS A 12 -3.80 -9.70 2.41
CA LYS A 12 -2.62 -10.50 2.70
C LYS A 12 -1.71 -9.80 3.69
N THR A 13 -0.87 -10.61 4.35
CA THR A 13 0.25 -10.16 5.18
C THR A 13 1.54 -10.74 4.63
N ASP A 14 2.52 -9.89 4.40
CA ASP A 14 3.88 -10.28 4.05
C ASP A 14 4.72 -10.32 5.33
N TRP A 15 5.46 -11.42 5.53
CA TRP A 15 6.28 -11.65 6.71
C TRP A 15 7.75 -11.86 6.31
N THR A 16 8.66 -11.22 7.04
CA THR A 16 10.10 -11.39 6.84
C THR A 16 10.80 -11.58 8.18
N LEU A 17 11.47 -12.71 8.35
CA LEU A 17 12.29 -13.04 9.50
C LEU A 17 13.75 -12.65 9.25
N LEU A 18 14.31 -11.83 10.14
CA LEU A 18 15.70 -11.39 10.10
C LEU A 18 16.50 -12.06 11.21
N GLY A 19 17.75 -12.40 10.90
CA GLY A 19 18.74 -12.84 11.88
C GLY A 19 19.35 -11.67 12.67
N GLU A 20 20.24 -12.00 13.59
CA GLU A 20 20.93 -11.01 14.47
C GLU A 20 21.75 -9.99 13.68
N GLU A 21 22.31 -10.38 12.54
CA GLU A 21 23.12 -9.52 11.66
C GLU A 21 22.26 -8.79 10.61
N GLY A 22 20.92 -8.83 10.72
CA GLY A 22 20.00 -8.18 9.79
C GLY A 22 19.77 -8.95 8.48
N GLY A 23 20.40 -10.10 8.26
CA GLY A 23 20.17 -10.93 7.08
C GLY A 23 18.80 -11.61 7.09
N VAL A 24 18.16 -11.70 5.91
CA VAL A 24 16.87 -12.38 5.74
C VAL A 24 17.03 -13.89 5.92
N LEU A 25 16.41 -14.45 6.93
CA LEU A 25 16.39 -15.89 7.21
C LEU A 25 15.21 -16.61 6.54
N GLY A 26 14.12 -15.91 6.29
CA GLY A 26 12.96 -16.47 5.64
C GLY A 26 11.85 -15.46 5.46
N THR A 27 10.98 -15.77 4.49
CA THR A 27 9.77 -15.01 4.20
C THR A 27 8.59 -15.95 4.09
N CYS A 28 7.41 -15.48 4.43
CA CYS A 28 6.15 -16.16 4.12
C CYS A 28 5.03 -15.15 3.90
N HIS A 29 3.89 -15.66 3.47
CA HIS A 29 2.67 -14.90 3.28
C HIS A 29 1.54 -15.57 4.05
N SER A 30 0.61 -14.76 4.56
CA SER A 30 -0.66 -15.22 5.12
C SER A 30 -1.79 -14.33 4.64
N GLN A 31 -3.02 -14.67 4.98
CA GLN A 31 -4.13 -13.74 4.81
C GLN A 31 -3.92 -12.45 5.63
N GLY A 32 -4.60 -11.37 5.25
CA GLY A 32 -4.57 -10.11 5.99
C GLY A 32 -5.13 -10.26 7.40
N LEU A 33 -4.46 -9.67 8.39
CA LEU A 33 -4.81 -9.81 9.80
C LEU A 33 -5.45 -8.53 10.36
N ASN A 34 -6.52 -8.06 9.72
CA ASN A 34 -7.24 -6.88 10.19
C ASN A 34 -8.09 -7.22 11.43
N PRO A 35 -7.81 -6.61 12.62
CA PRO A 35 -8.47 -6.95 13.88
C PRO A 35 -9.93 -6.52 13.99
N TYR A 36 -10.45 -5.73 13.04
CA TYR A 36 -11.87 -5.42 12.91
C TYR A 36 -12.65 -6.44 12.10
N HIS A 37 -11.95 -7.22 11.26
CA HIS A 37 -12.59 -8.20 10.38
C HIS A 37 -12.43 -9.64 10.88
N LEU A 38 -11.40 -9.90 11.70
CA LEU A 38 -11.09 -11.23 12.23
C LEU A 38 -11.27 -11.29 13.74
N SER A 39 -11.77 -12.42 14.22
CA SER A 39 -11.78 -12.71 15.67
C SER A 39 -10.38 -13.03 16.18
N ASP A 40 -10.21 -13.02 17.53
CA ASP A 40 -8.95 -13.38 18.19
C ASP A 40 -8.54 -14.82 17.80
N GLU A 41 -9.51 -15.74 17.74
CA GLU A 41 -9.30 -17.13 17.38
C GLU A 41 -8.82 -17.27 15.93
N GLN A 42 -9.43 -16.52 15.01
CA GLN A 42 -9.04 -16.54 13.59
C GLN A 42 -7.62 -16.02 13.40
N ILE A 43 -7.26 -14.90 14.05
CA ILE A 43 -5.89 -14.36 14.02
C ILE A 43 -4.91 -15.39 14.57
N THR A 44 -5.19 -15.97 15.76
CA THR A 44 -4.35 -16.97 16.40
C THR A 44 -4.18 -18.22 15.51
N GLN A 45 -5.25 -18.67 14.84
CA GLN A 45 -5.23 -19.80 13.92
C GLN A 45 -4.29 -19.57 12.74
N VAL A 46 -4.38 -18.40 12.09
CA VAL A 46 -3.49 -18.03 10.98
C VAL A 46 -2.02 -18.01 11.42
N LEU A 47 -1.73 -17.42 12.58
CA LEU A 47 -0.37 -17.38 13.10
C LEU A 47 0.15 -18.80 13.37
N ALA A 48 -0.67 -19.68 13.96
CA ALA A 48 -0.29 -21.05 14.32
C ALA A 48 -0.12 -21.97 13.11
N ASP A 49 -1.00 -21.86 12.10
CA ASP A 49 -1.06 -22.80 10.99
C ASP A 49 -0.24 -22.35 9.77
N GLU A 50 -0.13 -21.04 9.53
CA GLU A 50 0.52 -20.51 8.33
C GLU A 50 1.90 -19.91 8.64
N VAL A 51 1.99 -19.00 9.63
CA VAL A 51 3.17 -18.14 9.80
C VAL A 51 4.27 -18.87 10.58
N ILE A 52 3.97 -19.35 11.79
CA ILE A 52 4.95 -19.97 12.67
C ILE A 52 5.59 -21.21 12.04
N PRO A 53 4.85 -22.15 11.42
CA PRO A 53 5.45 -23.32 10.76
C PRO A 53 6.36 -22.93 9.59
N SER A 54 5.96 -21.95 8.80
CA SER A 54 6.71 -21.50 7.62
C SER A 54 8.03 -20.82 7.98
N LEU A 55 8.07 -20.09 9.10
CA LEU A 55 9.25 -19.30 9.48
C LEU A 55 10.16 -19.98 10.49
N LEU A 56 9.61 -20.77 11.43
CA LEU A 56 10.35 -21.30 12.57
C LEU A 56 10.50 -22.83 12.54
N ILE A 57 9.61 -23.59 11.87
CA ILE A 57 9.54 -25.04 11.97
C ILE A 57 10.06 -25.78 10.74
N SER A 58 10.36 -25.10 9.62
CA SER A 58 10.87 -25.77 8.42
C SER A 58 12.16 -26.55 8.74
N GLY A 59 12.18 -27.84 8.43
CA GLY A 59 13.13 -28.83 8.91
C GLY A 59 14.63 -28.57 8.69
N GLU A 60 15.01 -27.69 7.74
CA GLU A 60 16.39 -27.23 7.58
C GLU A 60 16.80 -26.24 8.68
N LYS A 61 15.90 -25.40 9.13
CA LYS A 61 16.15 -24.41 10.21
C LYS A 61 16.20 -25.08 11.58
N GLN A 62 15.41 -26.12 11.80
CA GLN A 62 15.45 -26.91 13.02
C GLN A 62 16.82 -27.65 13.18
N ARG A 63 17.47 -28.02 12.06
CA ARG A 63 18.82 -28.59 12.08
C ARG A 63 19.92 -27.54 12.30
N GLN A 64 19.70 -26.30 11.91
CA GLN A 64 20.63 -25.19 12.15
C GLN A 64 20.58 -24.69 13.62
N LEU A 65 19.42 -24.82 14.26
CA LEU A 65 19.24 -24.43 15.68
C LEU A 65 19.77 -25.49 16.66
N GLY A 66 19.94 -26.75 16.27
CA GLY A 66 20.58 -27.84 17.00
C GLY A 66 20.48 -27.71 18.54
N ASP A 67 21.61 -27.96 19.25
CA ASP A 67 21.78 -27.75 20.72
C ASP A 67 22.03 -26.28 21.10
N ALA A 68 21.86 -25.33 20.18
CA ALA A 68 22.02 -23.90 20.47
C ALA A 68 20.92 -23.40 21.43
N PRO A 69 21.21 -22.41 22.28
CA PRO A 69 20.19 -21.80 23.13
C PRO A 69 19.07 -21.22 22.27
N LYS A 70 17.81 -21.45 22.68
CA LYS A 70 16.65 -20.94 21.98
C LYS A 70 16.74 -19.41 21.85
N PRO A 71 16.47 -18.84 20.68
CA PRO A 71 16.54 -17.40 20.47
C PRO A 71 15.35 -16.68 21.10
N SER A 72 15.51 -15.38 21.35
CA SER A 72 14.41 -14.45 21.54
C SER A 72 14.05 -13.79 20.21
N ILE A 73 12.82 -13.28 20.11
CA ILE A 73 12.29 -12.60 18.92
C ILE A 73 11.58 -11.30 19.29
N VAL A 74 11.78 -10.27 18.48
CA VAL A 74 10.97 -9.05 18.49
C VAL A 74 10.15 -9.02 17.21
N ILE A 75 8.85 -8.78 17.32
CA ILE A 75 7.90 -8.74 16.21
C ILE A 75 7.48 -7.29 15.98
N TYR A 76 7.67 -6.79 14.79
CA TYR A 76 7.20 -5.48 14.33
C TYR A 76 6.06 -5.71 13.33
N PHE A 77 4.82 -5.48 13.78
CA PHE A 77 3.62 -5.71 12.99
C PHE A 77 3.00 -4.38 12.56
N TYR A 78 2.94 -4.14 11.26
CA TYR A 78 2.30 -2.99 10.65
C TYR A 78 1.04 -3.43 9.93
N GLY A 79 -0.14 -2.98 10.39
CA GLY A 79 -1.37 -3.55 9.87
C GLY A 79 -2.49 -2.56 9.58
N SER A 80 -3.20 -2.81 8.49
CA SER A 80 -4.47 -2.16 8.20
C SER A 80 -5.48 -2.46 9.31
N GLY A 81 -6.14 -1.42 9.82
CA GLY A 81 -7.05 -1.53 10.97
C GLY A 81 -6.38 -1.60 12.34
N VAL A 82 -5.05 -1.53 12.45
CA VAL A 82 -4.34 -1.41 13.71
C VAL A 82 -4.35 0.05 14.16
N THR A 83 -5.46 0.44 14.78
CA THR A 83 -5.60 1.74 15.45
C THR A 83 -5.04 1.67 16.87
N ASP A 84 -4.85 2.80 17.55
CA ASP A 84 -4.37 2.87 18.94
C ASP A 84 -5.18 1.94 19.87
N ALA A 85 -6.49 1.82 19.63
CA ALA A 85 -7.36 0.92 20.39
C ALA A 85 -7.09 -0.57 20.11
N MET A 86 -6.53 -0.93 18.96
CA MET A 86 -6.25 -2.31 18.55
C MET A 86 -4.80 -2.74 18.78
N ILE A 87 -3.88 -1.82 19.02
CA ILE A 87 -2.47 -2.13 19.33
C ILE A 87 -2.34 -3.15 20.46
N PRO A 88 -2.91 -2.93 21.66
CA PRO A 88 -2.75 -3.90 22.77
C PRO A 88 -3.32 -5.28 22.47
N LYS A 89 -4.38 -5.35 21.67
CA LYS A 89 -4.97 -6.61 21.22
C LYS A 89 -4.00 -7.37 20.32
N MET A 90 -3.46 -6.72 19.30
CA MET A 90 -2.56 -7.35 18.34
C MET A 90 -1.26 -7.80 19.01
N GLU A 91 -0.63 -6.97 19.82
CA GLU A 91 0.59 -7.33 20.55
C GLU A 91 0.37 -8.54 21.44
N ARG A 92 -0.72 -8.58 22.21
CA ARG A 92 -1.08 -9.74 23.05
C ARG A 92 -1.23 -11.01 22.21
N LEU A 93 -1.94 -10.97 21.09
CA LEU A 93 -2.17 -12.15 20.23
C LEU A 93 -0.86 -12.64 19.59
N LEU A 94 -0.02 -11.74 19.11
CA LEU A 94 1.30 -12.05 18.57
C LEU A 94 2.18 -12.70 19.64
N MET A 95 2.33 -12.06 20.79
CA MET A 95 3.14 -12.60 21.89
C MET A 95 2.65 -13.98 22.34
N ALA A 96 1.35 -14.15 22.53
CA ALA A 96 0.78 -15.42 22.97
C ALA A 96 1.02 -16.54 21.96
N SER A 97 0.75 -16.29 20.65
CA SER A 97 0.90 -17.30 19.60
C SER A 97 2.36 -17.72 19.41
N PHE A 98 3.29 -16.77 19.36
CA PHE A 98 4.71 -17.07 19.20
C PHE A 98 5.34 -17.69 20.45
N SER A 99 4.91 -17.33 21.66
CA SER A 99 5.36 -17.97 22.91
C SER A 99 4.90 -19.44 22.99
N ALA A 100 3.71 -19.74 22.51
CA ALA A 100 3.14 -21.09 22.52
C ALA A 100 3.88 -22.07 21.60
N CYS A 101 4.66 -21.59 20.61
CA CYS A 101 5.38 -22.47 19.67
C CYS A 101 6.52 -23.28 20.30
N GLY A 102 6.99 -22.90 21.49
CA GLY A 102 8.02 -23.62 22.26
C GLY A 102 9.45 -23.50 21.73
N PHE A 103 9.69 -22.77 20.60
CA PHE A 103 11.00 -22.59 20.00
C PHE A 103 11.75 -21.34 20.47
N LEU A 104 11.08 -20.46 21.22
CA LEU A 104 11.58 -19.17 21.65
C LEU A 104 11.68 -19.10 23.17
N VAL A 105 12.66 -18.34 23.69
CA VAL A 105 12.79 -18.07 25.15
C VAL A 105 12.21 -16.72 25.55
N GLY A 106 11.98 -15.81 24.58
CA GLY A 106 11.36 -14.51 24.81
C GLY A 106 10.72 -14.00 23.53
N VAL A 107 9.53 -13.42 23.68
CA VAL A 107 8.76 -12.84 22.60
C VAL A 107 8.33 -11.44 22.99
N GLU A 108 8.70 -10.47 22.20
CA GLU A 108 8.26 -9.08 22.30
C GLU A 108 7.51 -8.73 21.00
N ALA A 109 6.47 -7.92 21.09
CA ALA A 109 5.72 -7.51 19.91
C ALA A 109 5.36 -6.02 19.99
N HIS A 110 5.52 -5.34 18.87
CA HIS A 110 5.13 -3.95 18.64
C HIS A 110 4.21 -3.91 17.43
N ALA A 111 2.97 -3.50 17.63
CA ALA A 111 2.00 -3.34 16.58
C ALA A 111 1.79 -1.84 16.27
N ALA A 112 1.59 -1.53 15.00
CA ALA A 112 1.30 -0.16 14.55
C ALA A 112 0.42 -0.19 13.29
N SER A 113 -0.08 0.98 12.88
CA SER A 113 -0.83 1.11 11.65
C SER A 113 0.05 0.85 10.42
N ASP A 114 -0.55 0.37 9.33
CA ASP A 114 0.07 0.27 8.01
C ASP A 114 0.64 1.62 7.53
N MET A 115 -0.02 2.73 7.89
CA MET A 115 0.45 4.07 7.55
C MET A 115 1.77 4.43 8.24
N LEU A 116 1.95 4.05 9.53
CA LEU A 116 3.23 4.24 10.21
C LEU A 116 4.32 3.34 9.60
N GLY A 117 3.95 2.11 9.20
CA GLY A 117 4.85 1.23 8.46
C GLY A 117 5.30 1.83 7.14
N ALA A 118 4.37 2.40 6.37
CA ALA A 118 4.68 3.09 5.13
C ALA A 118 5.60 4.30 5.35
N ALA A 119 5.33 5.12 6.36
CA ALA A 119 6.16 6.27 6.69
C ALA A 119 7.60 5.89 7.05
N ARG A 120 7.78 4.89 7.92
CA ARG A 120 9.10 4.35 8.29
C ARG A 120 9.84 3.74 7.11
N ALA A 121 9.13 3.03 6.24
CA ALA A 121 9.70 2.42 5.05
C ALA A 121 10.25 3.45 4.05
N LEU A 122 9.51 4.55 3.86
CA LEU A 122 9.82 5.58 2.86
C LEU A 122 10.80 6.64 3.36
N LEU A 123 10.71 7.01 4.62
CA LEU A 123 11.37 8.20 5.16
C LEU A 123 12.45 7.86 6.21
N GLY A 124 12.47 6.61 6.71
CA GLY A 124 13.38 6.23 7.79
C GLY A 124 13.15 7.11 9.01
N HIS A 125 14.14 7.94 9.34
CA HIS A 125 14.09 8.92 10.44
C HIS A 125 14.00 10.37 9.95
N GLU A 126 13.80 10.58 8.64
CA GLU A 126 13.59 11.91 8.08
C GLU A 126 12.10 12.29 8.17
N SER A 127 11.83 13.58 8.34
CA SER A 127 10.45 14.08 8.24
C SER A 127 10.00 14.24 6.80
N GLY A 128 8.71 14.03 6.55
CA GLY A 128 8.14 14.14 5.22
C GLY A 128 6.69 13.70 5.12
N ILE A 129 6.18 13.65 3.91
CA ILE A 129 4.84 13.13 3.61
C ILE A 129 4.99 11.71 3.10
N ALA A 130 4.30 10.76 3.72
CA ALA A 130 4.18 9.39 3.27
C ALA A 130 2.77 9.12 2.73
N VAL A 131 2.71 8.43 1.59
CA VAL A 131 1.45 8.14 0.89
C VAL A 131 1.40 6.66 0.54
N ILE A 132 0.26 6.03 0.83
CA ILE A 132 -0.08 4.69 0.34
C ILE A 132 -1.01 4.87 -0.86
N LEU A 133 -0.64 4.32 -2.03
CA LEU A 133 -1.50 4.23 -3.21
C LEU A 133 -1.62 2.77 -3.67
N GLY A 134 -2.72 2.16 -3.27
CA GLY A 134 -3.10 0.79 -3.62
C GLY A 134 -4.54 0.72 -4.12
N THR A 135 -5.33 -0.24 -3.64
CA THR A 135 -6.78 -0.30 -3.88
C THR A 135 -7.46 1.00 -3.46
N GLY A 136 -7.18 1.48 -2.24
CA GLY A 136 -7.51 2.80 -1.74
C GLY A 136 -6.27 3.68 -1.59
N SER A 137 -6.41 4.83 -0.94
CA SER A 137 -5.32 5.74 -0.61
C SER A 137 -5.34 6.17 0.86
N ASN A 138 -4.15 6.42 1.39
CA ASN A 138 -3.97 7.02 2.70
C ASN A 138 -2.70 7.87 2.71
N SER A 139 -2.60 8.83 3.62
CA SER A 139 -1.43 9.69 3.70
C SER A 139 -1.22 10.25 5.10
N CYS A 140 0.03 10.60 5.42
CA CYS A 140 0.36 11.27 6.66
C CYS A 140 1.57 12.21 6.50
N TYR A 141 1.65 13.20 7.40
CA TYR A 141 2.90 13.88 7.70
C TYR A 141 3.58 13.17 8.88
N TYR A 142 4.82 12.80 8.68
CA TYR A 142 5.67 12.06 9.60
C TYR A 142 6.83 12.97 10.03
N ASP A 143 7.17 12.99 11.32
CA ASP A 143 8.23 13.87 11.87
C ASP A 143 9.61 13.20 11.98
N GLY A 144 9.72 11.96 11.55
CA GLY A 144 10.91 11.11 11.69
C GLY A 144 10.75 10.03 12.75
N GLU A 145 9.69 10.06 13.56
CA GLU A 145 9.40 9.09 14.60
C GLU A 145 7.91 8.69 14.63
N ASN A 146 7.02 9.68 14.55
CA ASN A 146 5.57 9.52 14.71
C ASN A 146 4.78 10.16 13.56
N ILE A 147 3.55 9.69 13.36
CA ILE A 147 2.57 10.38 12.54
C ILE A 147 2.04 11.58 13.32
N VAL A 148 2.36 12.78 12.83
CA VAL A 148 1.91 14.04 13.45
C VAL A 148 0.51 14.41 12.96
N ARG A 149 0.23 14.16 11.68
CA ARG A 149 -1.05 14.50 11.06
C ARG A 149 -1.34 13.62 9.84
N GLY A 150 -2.63 13.35 9.59
CA GLY A 150 -3.12 12.65 8.41
C GLY A 150 -4.38 13.30 7.87
N VAL A 151 -4.61 13.16 6.57
CA VAL A 151 -5.91 13.43 5.97
C VAL A 151 -6.82 12.25 6.28
N PRO A 152 -8.04 12.46 6.82
CA PRO A 152 -8.94 11.35 7.11
C PRO A 152 -9.26 10.53 5.85
N PRO A 153 -9.00 9.22 5.83
CA PRO A 153 -9.37 8.38 4.69
C PRO A 153 -10.90 8.23 4.67
N LEU A 154 -11.53 8.64 3.57
CA LEU A 154 -12.98 8.59 3.42
C LEU A 154 -13.48 7.34 2.68
N GLY A 155 -12.57 6.47 2.24
CA GLY A 155 -12.85 5.26 1.50
C GLY A 155 -13.33 5.52 0.07
N TYR A 156 -13.55 4.44 -0.68
CA TYR A 156 -13.72 4.51 -2.13
C TYR A 156 -14.99 5.24 -2.61
N VAL A 157 -15.96 5.45 -1.74
CA VAL A 157 -17.21 6.16 -2.11
C VAL A 157 -16.99 7.66 -2.10
N LEU A 158 -16.36 8.19 -1.04
CA LEU A 158 -16.24 9.62 -0.78
C LEU A 158 -14.82 10.17 -0.98
N GLY A 159 -13.82 9.30 -1.12
CA GLY A 159 -12.41 9.65 -1.19
C GLY A 159 -11.62 8.64 -2.02
N ASP A 160 -10.46 8.22 -1.48
CA ASP A 160 -9.45 7.37 -2.12
C ASP A 160 -8.84 8.02 -3.38
N GLU A 161 -8.64 9.33 -3.36
CA GLU A 161 -8.03 10.11 -4.44
C GLU A 161 -6.66 9.52 -4.82
N GLY A 162 -6.36 9.46 -6.11
CA GLY A 162 -5.11 8.90 -6.65
C GLY A 162 -4.99 7.38 -6.62
N SER A 163 -5.90 6.66 -5.96
CA SER A 163 -5.88 5.20 -5.82
C SER A 163 -6.33 4.46 -7.07
N GLY A 164 -6.20 3.12 -7.05
CA GLY A 164 -6.76 2.25 -8.08
C GLY A 164 -8.27 2.38 -8.22
N THR A 165 -9.00 2.60 -7.13
CA THR A 165 -10.46 2.85 -7.19
C THR A 165 -10.78 4.18 -7.85
N ALA A 166 -9.98 5.22 -7.62
CA ALA A 166 -10.15 6.51 -8.30
C ALA A 166 -9.92 6.37 -9.81
N ILE A 167 -8.86 5.65 -10.21
CA ILE A 167 -8.59 5.32 -11.62
C ILE A 167 -9.77 4.56 -12.23
N GLY A 168 -10.27 3.49 -11.57
CA GLY A 168 -11.40 2.70 -12.06
C GLY A 168 -12.67 3.53 -12.23
N LYS A 169 -12.99 4.39 -11.26
CA LYS A 169 -14.14 5.31 -11.35
C LYS A 169 -13.99 6.29 -12.52
N ALA A 170 -12.81 6.84 -12.71
CA ALA A 170 -12.51 7.77 -13.81
C ALA A 170 -12.57 7.05 -15.17
N PHE A 171 -12.00 5.85 -15.25
CA PHE A 171 -11.99 5.04 -16.47
C PHE A 171 -13.39 4.64 -16.92
N PHE A 172 -14.27 4.15 -16.02
CA PHE A 172 -15.63 3.81 -16.39
C PHE A 172 -16.43 5.05 -16.85
N ARG A 173 -16.22 6.20 -16.21
CA ARG A 173 -16.82 7.46 -16.69
C ARG A 173 -16.32 7.81 -18.10
N LEU A 174 -15.04 7.61 -18.37
CA LEU A 174 -14.43 7.86 -19.67
C LEU A 174 -15.03 6.98 -20.77
N ILE A 175 -14.99 5.64 -20.60
CA ILE A 175 -15.37 4.72 -21.68
C ILE A 175 -16.86 4.66 -21.95
N TYR A 176 -17.71 4.95 -20.94
CA TYR A 176 -19.18 4.89 -21.11
C TYR A 176 -19.83 6.25 -21.36
N ARG A 177 -19.12 7.36 -21.24
CA ARG A 177 -19.70 8.71 -21.46
C ARG A 177 -19.02 9.52 -22.55
N ASN A 178 -17.83 9.12 -23.01
CA ASN A 178 -17.10 9.83 -24.06
C ASN A 178 -17.20 9.06 -25.37
N PRO A 179 -17.89 9.60 -26.42
CA PRO A 179 -18.01 8.93 -27.72
C PRO A 179 -16.66 8.63 -28.39
N LYS A 180 -15.61 9.43 -28.11
CA LYS A 180 -14.27 9.21 -28.66
C LYS A 180 -13.54 8.00 -28.03
N ALA A 181 -14.07 7.45 -26.93
CA ALA A 181 -13.51 6.29 -26.25
C ALA A 181 -14.13 4.96 -26.71
N ALA A 182 -14.84 4.91 -27.85
CA ALA A 182 -15.51 3.70 -28.31
C ALA A 182 -14.54 2.53 -28.52
N SER A 183 -13.42 2.75 -29.23
CA SER A 183 -12.39 1.73 -29.43
C SER A 183 -11.78 1.26 -28.12
N LEU A 184 -11.48 2.17 -27.19
CA LEU A 184 -10.95 1.84 -25.86
C LEU A 184 -11.96 1.02 -25.05
N ARG A 185 -13.26 1.32 -25.14
CA ARG A 185 -14.32 0.53 -24.52
C ARG A 185 -14.36 -0.90 -25.06
N GLU A 186 -14.36 -1.07 -26.39
CA GLU A 186 -14.37 -2.40 -27.03
C GLU A 186 -13.16 -3.25 -26.57
N LYS A 187 -11.99 -2.65 -26.49
CA LYS A 187 -10.77 -3.31 -25.99
C LYS A 187 -10.91 -3.72 -24.52
N PHE A 188 -11.47 -2.85 -23.67
CA PHE A 188 -11.72 -3.17 -22.26
C PHE A 188 -12.75 -4.29 -22.10
N GLU A 189 -13.86 -4.23 -22.85
CA GLU A 189 -14.90 -5.25 -22.81
C GLU A 189 -14.36 -6.62 -23.26
N ALA A 190 -13.50 -6.64 -24.28
CA ALA A 190 -12.80 -7.86 -24.70
C ALA A 190 -11.81 -8.38 -23.64
N TRP A 191 -11.04 -7.50 -22.99
CA TRP A 191 -10.09 -7.86 -21.94
C TRP A 191 -10.80 -8.38 -20.67
N SER A 192 -11.87 -7.71 -20.25
CA SER A 192 -12.59 -8.04 -19.02
C SER A 192 -13.64 -9.14 -19.18
N GLY A 193 -14.07 -9.42 -20.42
CA GLY A 193 -15.22 -10.27 -20.71
C GLY A 193 -16.57 -9.70 -20.20
N LYS A 194 -16.64 -8.38 -19.93
CA LYS A 194 -17.80 -7.74 -19.32
C LYS A 194 -18.25 -6.51 -20.10
N GLU A 195 -19.47 -6.54 -20.57
CA GLU A 195 -20.17 -5.39 -21.12
C GLU A 195 -20.75 -4.49 -20.00
N TYR A 196 -21.26 -3.33 -20.36
CA TYR A 196 -21.79 -2.32 -19.44
C TYR A 196 -22.71 -2.88 -18.34
N ALA A 197 -23.69 -3.71 -18.69
CA ALA A 197 -24.64 -4.25 -17.71
C ALA A 197 -23.96 -5.12 -16.64
N ALA A 198 -23.02 -5.97 -17.05
CA ALA A 198 -22.24 -6.82 -16.14
C ALA A 198 -21.27 -6.01 -15.26
N VAL A 199 -20.72 -4.90 -15.78
CA VAL A 199 -19.90 -3.97 -15.00
C VAL A 199 -20.74 -3.31 -13.91
N ILE A 200 -21.93 -2.83 -14.23
CA ILE A 200 -22.85 -2.21 -13.26
C ILE A 200 -23.28 -3.22 -12.19
N GLU A 201 -23.67 -4.43 -12.61
CA GLU A 201 -24.00 -5.51 -11.68
C GLU A 201 -22.84 -5.80 -10.72
N ARG A 202 -21.61 -5.92 -11.26
CA ARG A 202 -20.41 -6.22 -10.46
C ARG A 202 -20.12 -5.14 -9.42
N ILE A 203 -20.36 -3.87 -9.74
CA ILE A 203 -20.10 -2.74 -8.83
C ILE A 203 -21.18 -2.60 -7.76
N TYR A 204 -22.45 -2.74 -8.13
CA TYR A 204 -23.56 -2.37 -7.24
C TYR A 204 -24.23 -3.55 -6.53
N LEU A 205 -24.12 -4.76 -7.06
CA LEU A 205 -24.83 -5.93 -6.55
C LEU A 205 -23.90 -7.03 -6.00
N GLN A 206 -22.58 -6.89 -6.16
CA GLN A 206 -21.62 -7.88 -5.69
C GLN A 206 -20.66 -7.29 -4.63
N PRO A 207 -20.10 -8.12 -3.73
CA PRO A 207 -19.17 -7.66 -2.72
C PRO A 207 -17.84 -7.19 -3.32
N LEU A 208 -17.05 -6.43 -2.56
CA LEU A 208 -15.71 -5.97 -2.94
C LEU A 208 -15.69 -5.09 -4.20
N ALA A 209 -16.63 -4.17 -4.32
CA ALA A 209 -16.72 -3.21 -5.43
C ALA A 209 -15.43 -2.37 -5.57
N ASN A 210 -14.82 -1.98 -4.45
CA ASN A 210 -13.54 -1.25 -4.43
C ASN A 210 -12.41 -2.05 -5.08
N THR A 211 -12.29 -3.35 -4.78
CA THR A 211 -11.28 -4.22 -5.37
C THR A 211 -11.48 -4.37 -6.88
N TYR A 212 -12.73 -4.50 -7.32
CA TYR A 212 -13.04 -4.56 -8.74
C TYR A 212 -12.73 -3.24 -9.45
N LEU A 213 -13.11 -2.10 -8.87
CA LEU A 213 -12.77 -0.80 -9.41
C LEU A 213 -11.24 -0.63 -9.53
N ALA A 214 -10.49 -1.01 -8.48
CA ALA A 214 -9.05 -0.91 -8.50
C ALA A 214 -8.39 -1.84 -9.54
N SER A 215 -8.95 -3.03 -9.78
CA SER A 215 -8.39 -3.97 -10.77
C SER A 215 -8.36 -3.42 -12.20
N VAL A 216 -9.21 -2.45 -12.51
CA VAL A 216 -9.24 -1.76 -13.81
C VAL A 216 -7.94 -1.00 -14.09
N SER A 217 -7.24 -0.56 -13.04
CA SER A 217 -5.94 0.10 -13.19
C SER A 217 -4.90 -0.77 -13.89
N THR A 218 -5.00 -2.09 -13.78
CA THR A 218 -4.14 -3.03 -14.52
C THR A 218 -4.31 -2.87 -16.02
N PHE A 219 -5.56 -2.90 -16.52
CA PHE A 219 -5.84 -2.65 -17.93
C PHE A 219 -5.33 -1.28 -18.39
N VAL A 220 -5.61 -0.24 -17.59
CA VAL A 220 -5.16 1.14 -17.92
C VAL A 220 -3.64 1.22 -18.05
N GLY A 221 -2.91 0.65 -17.09
CA GLY A 221 -1.45 0.67 -17.07
C GLY A 221 -0.83 -0.15 -18.21
N GLU A 222 -1.30 -1.39 -18.42
CA GLU A 222 -0.83 -2.26 -19.49
C GLU A 222 -1.09 -1.66 -20.87
N HIS A 223 -2.30 -1.12 -21.08
CA HIS A 223 -2.68 -0.53 -22.35
C HIS A 223 -1.89 0.75 -22.64
N LEU A 224 -1.75 1.65 -21.66
CA LEU A 224 -0.96 2.87 -21.81
C LEU A 224 0.52 2.56 -22.06
N SER A 225 1.10 1.58 -21.37
CA SER A 225 2.47 1.12 -21.57
C SER A 225 2.66 0.56 -22.97
N SER A 226 1.72 -0.27 -23.46
CA SER A 226 1.73 -0.80 -24.82
C SER A 226 1.70 0.31 -25.87
N LEU A 227 0.84 1.31 -25.69
CA LEU A 227 0.76 2.47 -26.60
C LEU A 227 2.03 3.34 -26.55
N SER A 228 2.70 3.37 -25.40
CA SER A 228 3.93 4.18 -25.25
C SER A 228 5.17 3.52 -25.83
N ALA A 229 5.18 2.19 -25.92
CA ALA A 229 6.27 1.42 -26.51
C ALA A 229 6.26 1.37 -28.05
N GLN A 230 5.17 1.81 -28.70
CA GLN A 230 5.04 1.78 -30.16
C GLN A 230 5.59 3.06 -30.79
N GLU A 231 6.41 2.93 -31.86
CA GLU A 231 6.92 4.07 -32.62
C GLU A 231 5.83 4.76 -33.47
N HIS A 232 4.85 3.97 -33.95
CA HIS A 232 3.77 4.44 -34.80
C HIS A 232 2.42 3.98 -34.24
N LEU A 233 1.58 4.92 -33.89
CA LEU A 233 0.21 4.69 -33.44
C LEU A 233 -0.79 4.99 -34.55
N SER A 234 -1.80 4.15 -34.69
CA SER A 234 -2.97 4.43 -35.50
C SER A 234 -3.72 5.65 -34.97
N PRO A 235 -4.62 6.27 -35.75
CA PRO A 235 -5.42 7.42 -35.29
C PRO A 235 -6.22 7.11 -34.01
N ASP A 236 -6.80 5.92 -33.90
CA ASP A 236 -7.56 5.50 -32.72
C ASP A 236 -6.65 5.33 -31.52
N GLU A 237 -5.48 4.71 -31.66
CA GLU A 237 -4.50 4.55 -30.58
C GLU A 237 -3.94 5.89 -30.10
N GLN A 238 -3.76 6.87 -30.98
CA GLN A 238 -3.39 8.23 -30.58
C GLN A 238 -4.47 8.89 -29.72
N ILE A 239 -5.74 8.68 -30.06
CA ILE A 239 -6.89 9.16 -29.29
C ILE A 239 -6.93 8.46 -27.93
N GLU A 240 -6.80 7.14 -27.89
CA GLU A 240 -6.80 6.34 -26.65
C GLU A 240 -5.69 6.80 -25.70
N LYS A 241 -4.44 6.92 -26.19
CA LYS A 241 -3.31 7.41 -25.42
C LYS A 241 -3.59 8.79 -24.81
N LYS A 242 -4.09 9.73 -25.63
CA LYS A 242 -4.44 11.07 -25.17
C LYS A 242 -5.54 11.06 -24.11
N LEU A 243 -6.58 10.24 -24.28
CA LEU A 243 -7.68 10.13 -23.34
C LEU A 243 -7.24 9.53 -21.99
N LEU A 244 -6.44 8.47 -22.01
CA LEU A 244 -5.90 7.85 -20.81
C LEU A 244 -4.94 8.78 -20.06
N SER A 245 -4.01 9.42 -20.76
CA SER A 245 -3.09 10.37 -20.15
C SER A 245 -3.82 11.57 -19.53
N ALA A 246 -4.83 12.12 -20.20
CA ALA A 246 -5.64 13.21 -19.65
C ALA A 246 -6.46 12.77 -18.43
N MET A 247 -6.99 11.54 -18.44
CA MET A 247 -7.71 10.97 -17.31
C MET A 247 -6.80 10.79 -16.09
N LEU A 248 -5.61 10.23 -16.27
CA LEU A 248 -4.63 10.02 -15.17
C LEU A 248 -4.13 11.36 -14.64
N HIS A 249 -3.83 12.31 -15.51
CA HIS A 249 -3.47 13.68 -15.12
C HIS A 249 -4.55 14.31 -14.22
N GLN A 250 -5.84 14.13 -14.57
CA GLN A 250 -6.94 14.62 -13.73
C GLN A 250 -6.98 13.89 -12.38
N VAL A 251 -6.84 12.54 -12.36
CA VAL A 251 -6.88 11.73 -11.14
C VAL A 251 -5.76 12.14 -10.17
N TYR A 252 -4.54 12.30 -10.66
CA TYR A 252 -3.41 12.69 -9.80
C TYR A 252 -3.40 14.19 -9.48
N GLY A 253 -3.91 15.03 -10.37
CA GLY A 253 -4.14 16.44 -10.10
C GLY A 253 -5.16 16.63 -8.97
N ASP A 254 -6.25 15.86 -8.94
CA ASP A 254 -7.24 15.87 -7.86
C ASP A 254 -6.60 15.40 -6.54
N PHE A 255 -5.82 14.30 -6.56
CA PHE A 255 -5.06 13.83 -5.40
C PHE A 255 -4.15 14.94 -4.83
N CYS A 256 -3.38 15.60 -5.66
CA CYS A 256 -2.50 16.67 -5.20
C CYS A 256 -3.29 17.85 -4.61
N ARG A 257 -4.39 18.24 -5.24
CA ARG A 257 -5.21 19.37 -4.77
C ARG A 257 -6.00 19.07 -3.49
N GLU A 258 -6.56 17.87 -3.37
CA GLU A 258 -7.45 17.52 -2.26
C GLU A 258 -6.69 16.95 -1.07
N ILE A 259 -5.59 16.22 -1.33
CA ILE A 259 -4.82 15.55 -0.28
C ILE A 259 -3.52 16.28 0.04
N LEU A 260 -2.64 16.51 -0.94
CA LEU A 260 -1.31 17.05 -0.65
C LEU A 260 -1.35 18.52 -0.23
N SER A 261 -2.26 19.33 -0.78
CA SER A 261 -2.41 20.74 -0.38
C SER A 261 -2.79 20.90 1.09
N PHE A 262 -3.41 19.88 1.71
CA PHE A 262 -3.67 19.88 3.15
C PHE A 262 -2.38 19.93 3.98
N TYR A 263 -1.31 19.29 3.51
CA TYR A 263 -0.02 19.31 4.21
C TYR A 263 0.81 20.55 3.93
N ALA A 264 0.56 21.26 2.82
CA ALA A 264 1.22 22.51 2.48
C ALA A 264 1.07 23.55 3.59
N GLN A 265 -0.12 23.63 4.19
CA GLN A 265 -0.43 24.54 5.26
C GLN A 265 0.26 24.23 6.61
N LEU A 266 0.83 23.01 6.74
CA LEU A 266 1.46 22.58 7.99
C LEU A 266 2.96 22.91 8.08
N ALA A 267 3.63 22.97 6.94
CA ALA A 267 5.09 23.12 6.88
C ALA A 267 5.57 24.52 7.30
N ASP A 268 4.70 25.53 7.29
CA ASP A 268 5.05 26.95 7.54
C ASP A 268 4.54 27.54 8.85
N GLY A 269 4.06 26.74 9.80
CA GLY A 269 3.65 27.25 11.11
C GLY A 269 2.51 28.28 11.03
N ALA A 270 1.44 27.95 10.30
CA ALA A 270 0.14 28.63 10.33
C ALA A 270 0.10 30.10 9.89
N LYS A 271 0.41 30.39 8.65
CA LYS A 271 -0.19 31.51 7.92
C LYS A 271 -0.95 30.97 6.73
N GLU A 272 -2.20 31.39 6.56
CA GLU A 272 -3.14 30.90 5.54
C GLU A 272 -2.69 31.06 4.07
N ASP A 273 -1.56 31.74 3.81
CA ASP A 273 -1.04 32.06 2.47
C ASP A 273 0.40 31.58 2.22
N SER A 274 0.93 30.66 3.03
CA SER A 274 2.31 30.19 2.83
C SER A 274 2.38 29.02 1.86
N GLU A 275 3.17 29.19 0.79
CA GLU A 275 3.56 28.09 -0.12
C GLU A 275 4.34 27.02 0.66
N MET A 276 4.11 25.73 0.33
CA MET A 276 4.89 24.63 0.93
C MET A 276 6.38 24.89 0.72
N PRO A 277 7.23 24.59 1.72
CA PRO A 277 8.65 24.55 1.48
C PRO A 277 8.91 23.62 0.29
N SER A 278 9.58 24.12 -0.74
CA SER A 278 9.95 23.36 -1.94
C SER A 278 10.86 22.14 -1.65
N SER A 279 11.05 21.82 -0.38
CA SER A 279 11.92 20.76 0.13
C SER A 279 11.19 19.57 0.75
N VAL A 280 9.85 19.62 0.95
CA VAL A 280 9.14 18.48 1.55
C VAL A 280 9.01 17.35 0.54
N LYS A 281 9.70 16.26 0.84
CA LYS A 281 9.63 15.03 0.05
C LYS A 281 8.29 14.33 0.26
N VAL A 282 7.67 13.89 -0.82
CA VAL A 282 6.47 13.04 -0.81
C VAL A 282 6.86 11.65 -1.25
N GLY A 283 6.98 10.72 -0.30
CA GLY A 283 7.26 9.32 -0.58
C GLY A 283 5.97 8.53 -0.83
N PHE A 284 6.04 7.53 -1.70
CA PHE A 284 4.89 6.72 -2.10
C PHE A 284 5.15 5.24 -1.94
N VAL A 285 4.17 4.50 -1.43
CA VAL A 285 4.20 3.04 -1.40
C VAL A 285 2.91 2.47 -1.97
N GLY A 286 3.04 1.35 -2.68
CA GLY A 286 1.93 0.60 -3.26
C GLY A 286 2.05 0.39 -4.76
N SER A 287 1.27 -0.58 -5.26
CA SER A 287 1.32 -0.97 -6.68
C SER A 287 0.93 0.17 -7.62
N ILE A 288 -0.06 0.98 -7.24
CA ILE A 288 -0.50 2.12 -8.06
C ILE A 288 0.62 3.16 -8.16
N ALA A 289 1.26 3.50 -7.05
CA ALA A 289 2.38 4.43 -7.06
C ALA A 289 3.54 3.93 -7.93
N HIS A 290 3.83 2.64 -7.86
CA HIS A 290 4.90 2.03 -8.63
C HIS A 290 4.62 2.00 -10.15
N TYR A 291 3.41 1.62 -10.55
CA TYR A 291 3.08 1.46 -11.97
C TYR A 291 2.76 2.79 -12.68
N PHE A 292 2.27 3.80 -11.96
CA PHE A 292 1.95 5.11 -12.48
C PHE A 292 2.91 6.21 -12.00
N HIS A 293 4.16 5.82 -11.77
CA HIS A 293 5.22 6.70 -11.25
C HIS A 293 5.34 8.00 -12.06
N ASP A 294 5.40 7.91 -13.37
CA ASP A 294 5.64 9.07 -14.23
C ASP A 294 4.44 10.03 -14.25
N GLU A 295 3.22 9.50 -14.24
CA GLU A 295 2.00 10.30 -14.17
C GLU A 295 1.88 11.04 -12.84
N ILE A 296 2.25 10.38 -11.74
CA ILE A 296 2.28 10.99 -10.41
C ILE A 296 3.37 12.06 -10.36
N ALA A 297 4.58 11.76 -10.83
CA ALA A 297 5.70 12.71 -10.84
C ALA A 297 5.35 13.99 -11.62
N ASN A 298 4.69 13.86 -12.78
CA ASN A 298 4.25 15.00 -13.57
C ASN A 298 3.23 15.85 -12.81
N ALA A 299 2.23 15.23 -12.16
CA ALA A 299 1.22 15.97 -11.41
C ALA A 299 1.81 16.66 -10.17
N LEU A 300 2.77 16.03 -9.48
CA LEU A 300 3.50 16.63 -8.37
C LEU A 300 4.29 17.86 -8.81
N HIS A 301 5.05 17.73 -9.90
CA HIS A 301 5.89 18.79 -10.43
C HIS A 301 5.07 20.06 -10.79
N GLU A 302 3.92 19.88 -11.44
CA GLU A 302 3.02 20.99 -11.81
C GLU A 302 2.49 21.77 -10.61
N LEU A 303 2.37 21.13 -9.46
CA LEU A 303 1.85 21.71 -8.23
C LEU A 303 2.95 22.03 -7.20
N GLY A 304 4.22 21.95 -7.61
CA GLY A 304 5.37 22.37 -6.79
C GLY A 304 5.83 21.38 -5.75
N PHE A 305 5.35 20.12 -5.79
CA PHE A 305 5.81 19.07 -4.88
C PHE A 305 7.03 18.34 -5.45
N GLN A 306 7.86 17.80 -4.56
CA GLN A 306 8.99 16.93 -4.93
C GLN A 306 8.66 15.47 -4.65
N MET A 307 8.84 14.64 -5.67
CA MET A 307 8.71 13.20 -5.51
C MET A 307 9.90 12.64 -4.75
N GLY A 308 9.62 11.90 -3.69
CA GLY A 308 10.58 11.15 -2.89
C GLY A 308 10.73 9.71 -3.37
N GLU A 309 11.06 8.81 -2.44
CA GLU A 309 11.18 7.37 -2.73
C GLU A 309 9.81 6.78 -3.12
N VAL A 310 9.81 5.84 -4.08
CA VAL A 310 8.63 5.08 -4.47
C VAL A 310 8.90 3.61 -4.32
N LEU A 311 8.15 2.96 -3.43
CA LEU A 311 8.26 1.54 -3.13
C LEU A 311 6.99 0.80 -3.59
N LYS A 312 7.16 -0.35 -4.23
CA LYS A 312 6.03 -1.22 -4.58
C LYS A 312 5.38 -1.86 -3.35
N SER A 313 6.18 -2.16 -2.32
CA SER A 313 5.78 -2.72 -1.03
C SER A 313 6.65 -2.08 0.07
N PRO A 314 6.15 -1.86 1.28
CA PRO A 314 6.92 -1.24 2.35
C PRO A 314 8.01 -2.16 2.93
N MET A 315 7.95 -3.48 2.67
CA MET A 315 8.80 -4.48 3.32
C MET A 315 10.30 -4.18 3.19
N GLU A 316 10.77 -3.81 2.01
CA GLU A 316 12.19 -3.49 1.79
C GLU A 316 12.64 -2.28 2.64
N GLY A 317 11.84 -1.24 2.69
CA GLY A 317 12.09 -0.07 3.51
C GLY A 317 12.01 -0.37 5.01
N LEU A 318 11.06 -1.22 5.43
CA LEU A 318 10.95 -1.67 6.83
C LEU A 318 12.14 -2.52 7.25
N ILE A 319 12.67 -3.36 6.37
CA ILE A 319 13.90 -4.11 6.63
C ILE A 319 15.06 -3.13 6.87
N ARG A 320 15.24 -2.13 6.04
CA ARG A 320 16.26 -1.08 6.23
C ARG A 320 16.08 -0.38 7.57
N TYR A 321 14.85 0.08 7.85
CA TYR A 321 14.54 0.79 9.11
C TYR A 321 14.88 -0.02 10.35
N HIS A 322 14.54 -1.31 10.38
CA HIS A 322 14.78 -2.18 11.53
C HIS A 322 16.17 -2.82 11.54
N ALA A 323 16.95 -2.75 10.47
CA ALA A 323 18.33 -3.23 10.47
C ALA A 323 19.29 -2.25 11.19
N GLU A 324 18.93 -0.98 11.29
CA GLU A 324 19.74 0.06 11.93
C GLU A 324 19.70 0.01 13.48
N TYR A 325 18.86 -0.80 14.07
CA TYR A 325 18.70 -1.05 15.50
C TYR A 325 18.85 -2.56 15.78
#